data_3955c53cedaf30aa1a72d8cb81677d5a
#
_entry.id   3955c53cedaf30aa1a72d8cb81677d5a
#
_cell.length_a   1.000
_cell.length_b   1.000
_cell.length_c   1.000
_cell.angle_alpha   90.00
_cell.angle_beta   90.00
_cell.angle_gamma   90.00
#
_symmetry.space_group_name_H-M   'P 1'
#
loop_
_entity.id
_entity.type
_entity.pdbx_description
1 polymer ?
#
loop_
_entity_poly.entity_id
_entity_poly.type
_entity_poly.pdbx_seq_one_letter_code
_entity_poly.pdbx_strand_id
1 'polypeptide(L)'
;CMALDHGMDWGIVGSETMANNMHSSCGLYFMDLDYGKEVPKEQMKRYNEREDRIYIGNSRHDLTHGCYVTGVDEKLLHPEENTLYWGNMQAERYYIRHKEEIREWLKVKEEYDCKEFSRDNLCILHLRCSDYLDCPELYIRKKYWMDGIRNMKKLRPDMEFMIITNDVKEASRILPGIPAYNFDLAKDYSIIKNAKYLLLANSSFAYFPAFTSTTVQYIIAPKYWARHNVSNGYWASEQNIYEGWHYQDRKGKVFTSEECRRELQEYKQNSVYYKHLN
;
A
#
# COMPACT_ATOMS: atom_id res chain seq x y z
N CYS A 1 -10.17 -12.93 6.21
CA CYS A 1 -10.51 -12.18 7.45
C CYS A 1 -12.01 -12.05 7.61
N MET A 2 -12.72 -11.31 6.75
CA MET A 2 -14.19 -11.08 6.89
C MET A 2 -15.01 -12.37 6.94
N ALA A 3 -14.69 -13.39 6.14
CA ALA A 3 -15.34 -14.69 6.24
C ALA A 3 -15.09 -15.39 7.59
N LEU A 4 -13.88 -15.31 8.10
CA LEU A 4 -13.52 -15.86 9.42
C LEU A 4 -14.28 -15.16 10.55
N ASP A 5 -14.39 -13.82 10.50
CA ASP A 5 -15.13 -13.04 11.49
C ASP A 5 -16.61 -13.48 11.62
N HIS A 6 -17.16 -14.05 10.55
CA HIS A 6 -18.56 -14.45 10.48
C HIS A 6 -18.77 -15.99 10.40
N GLY A 7 -17.69 -16.76 10.54
CA GLY A 7 -17.77 -18.23 10.47
C GLY A 7 -18.23 -18.76 9.11
N MET A 8 -17.93 -18.03 8.04
CA MET A 8 -18.32 -18.38 6.68
C MET A 8 -17.22 -19.17 5.98
N ASP A 9 -17.62 -20.09 5.11
CA ASP A 9 -16.71 -20.68 4.12
C ASP A 9 -16.30 -19.61 3.10
N TRP A 10 -15.10 -19.77 2.56
CA TRP A 10 -14.56 -18.87 1.56
C TRP A 10 -13.89 -19.64 0.43
N GLY A 11 -13.73 -18.98 -0.69
CA GLY A 11 -13.09 -19.55 -1.86
C GLY A 11 -12.72 -18.47 -2.88
N ILE A 12 -12.21 -18.89 -4.00
CA ILE A 12 -11.77 -18.04 -5.08
C ILE A 12 -12.50 -18.40 -6.38
N VAL A 13 -12.69 -17.39 -7.24
CA VAL A 13 -13.25 -17.57 -8.58
C VAL A 13 -12.15 -17.30 -9.59
N GLY A 14 -11.86 -18.28 -10.46
CA GLY A 14 -10.90 -18.12 -11.54
C GLY A 14 -9.44 -18.18 -11.08
N SER A 15 -9.11 -19.14 -10.22
CA SER A 15 -7.73 -19.36 -9.73
C SER A 15 -6.73 -19.50 -10.88
N GLU A 16 -7.12 -20.14 -12.00
CA GLU A 16 -6.29 -20.27 -13.20
C GLU A 16 -5.96 -18.90 -13.84
N THR A 17 -6.90 -17.95 -13.79
CA THR A 17 -6.66 -16.60 -14.31
C THR A 17 -5.75 -15.80 -13.39
N MET A 18 -5.75 -16.07 -12.10
CA MET A 18 -4.81 -15.45 -11.16
C MET A 18 -3.38 -15.94 -11.39
N ALA A 19 -3.19 -17.22 -11.67
CA ALA A 19 -1.89 -17.78 -12.00
C ALA A 19 -1.29 -17.20 -13.29
N ASN A 20 -2.13 -16.74 -14.21
CA ASN A 20 -1.73 -16.20 -15.53
C ASN A 20 -1.84 -14.66 -15.63
N ASN A 21 -2.23 -13.98 -14.57
CA ASN A 21 -2.31 -12.53 -14.54
C ASN A 21 -0.89 -11.92 -14.50
N MET A 22 -0.69 -10.79 -15.15
CA MET A 22 0.60 -10.08 -15.23
C MET A 22 1.16 -9.71 -13.84
N HIS A 23 0.30 -9.55 -12.84
CA HIS A 23 0.69 -9.32 -11.44
C HIS A 23 0.85 -10.63 -10.64
N SER A 24 0.35 -11.76 -11.12
CA SER A 24 0.38 -13.06 -10.47
C SER A 24 1.00 -14.16 -11.33
N SER A 25 1.42 -13.85 -12.58
CA SER A 25 2.09 -14.82 -13.44
C SER A 25 3.41 -15.34 -12.85
N CYS A 26 4.03 -14.55 -11.97
CA CYS A 26 5.14 -14.99 -11.14
C CYS A 26 4.64 -15.67 -9.87
N GLY A 27 3.33 -15.61 -9.58
CA GLY A 27 2.69 -16.11 -8.38
C GLY A 27 3.33 -15.56 -7.11
N LEU A 28 2.75 -15.85 -6.00
CA LEU A 28 3.39 -15.70 -4.71
C LEU A 28 4.13 -17.00 -4.36
N TYR A 29 4.95 -17.50 -5.31
CA TYR A 29 5.69 -18.77 -5.23
C TYR A 29 6.59 -18.88 -4.00
N PHE A 30 6.96 -17.75 -3.44
CA PHE A 30 7.77 -17.63 -2.25
C PHE A 30 6.98 -17.69 -0.93
N MET A 31 5.67 -17.96 -1.01
CA MET A 31 4.75 -18.17 0.11
C MET A 31 3.94 -19.44 -0.10
N ASP A 32 3.45 -20.04 0.97
CA ASP A 32 2.52 -21.16 0.91
C ASP A 32 1.09 -20.65 1.15
N LEU A 33 0.51 -20.03 0.12
CA LEU A 33 -0.84 -19.47 0.21
C LEU A 33 -1.90 -20.54 0.00
N ASP A 34 -2.86 -20.56 0.90
CA ASP A 34 -4.13 -21.24 0.69
C ASP A 34 -5.09 -20.31 -0.06
N TYR A 35 -5.43 -20.64 -1.29
CA TYR A 35 -6.39 -19.88 -2.10
C TYR A 35 -7.85 -20.32 -1.86
N GLY A 36 -8.07 -21.25 -0.93
CA GLY A 36 -9.40 -21.81 -0.67
C GLY A 36 -9.93 -22.69 -1.80
N LYS A 37 -11.22 -22.91 -1.80
CA LYS A 37 -11.91 -23.72 -2.82
C LYS A 37 -12.16 -22.89 -4.08
N GLU A 38 -12.01 -23.52 -5.26
CA GLU A 38 -12.51 -22.92 -6.51
C GLU A 38 -14.05 -22.92 -6.49
N VAL A 39 -14.65 -21.77 -6.75
CA VAL A 39 -16.09 -21.57 -6.71
C VAL A 39 -16.62 -21.15 -8.08
N PRO A 40 -17.71 -21.77 -8.59
CA PRO A 40 -18.31 -21.38 -9.87
C PRO A 40 -18.86 -19.96 -9.83
N LYS A 41 -18.41 -19.12 -10.76
CA LYS A 41 -18.79 -17.71 -10.86
C LYS A 41 -20.30 -17.50 -11.06
N GLU A 42 -20.93 -18.41 -11.79
CA GLU A 42 -22.35 -18.35 -12.19
C GLU A 42 -23.31 -18.45 -11.00
N GLN A 43 -22.84 -18.96 -9.87
CA GLN A 43 -23.64 -19.17 -8.65
C GLN A 43 -23.54 -18.00 -7.67
N MET A 44 -22.71 -16.96 -7.99
CA MET A 44 -22.41 -15.89 -7.07
C MET A 44 -23.11 -14.59 -7.45
N LYS A 45 -23.64 -13.89 -6.43
CA LYS A 45 -23.94 -12.47 -6.56
C LYS A 45 -22.62 -11.71 -6.63
N ARG A 46 -22.53 -10.64 -7.42
CA ARG A 46 -21.35 -9.80 -7.46
C ARG A 46 -21.57 -8.53 -6.63
N TYR A 47 -20.62 -8.27 -5.76
CA TYR A 47 -20.53 -7.01 -5.01
C TYR A 47 -19.17 -6.36 -5.28
N ASN A 48 -19.17 -5.11 -5.74
CA ASN A 48 -17.94 -4.35 -5.89
C ASN A 48 -17.76 -3.46 -4.67
N GLU A 49 -16.55 -3.44 -4.11
CA GLU A 49 -16.19 -2.50 -3.05
C GLU A 49 -16.59 -1.08 -3.45
N ARG A 50 -17.31 -0.42 -2.57
CA ARG A 50 -17.70 0.97 -2.78
C ARG A 50 -16.46 1.87 -2.65
N GLU A 51 -16.15 2.56 -3.71
CA GLU A 51 -15.13 3.58 -3.73
C GLU A 51 -15.79 4.95 -3.81
N ASP A 52 -15.71 5.71 -2.72
CA ASP A 52 -16.22 7.08 -2.68
C ASP A 52 -15.22 8.00 -3.40
N ARG A 53 -15.39 8.16 -4.72
CA ARG A 53 -14.53 8.98 -5.57
C ARG A 53 -15.29 10.21 -6.03
N ILE A 54 -14.77 11.38 -5.71
CA ILE A 54 -15.25 12.62 -6.32
C ILE A 54 -14.17 13.15 -7.24
N TYR A 55 -14.49 13.22 -8.51
CA TYR A 55 -13.73 14.00 -9.49
C TYR A 55 -14.44 15.32 -9.72
N ILE A 56 -13.73 16.41 -9.46
CA ILE A 56 -14.21 17.75 -9.84
C ILE A 56 -13.40 18.15 -11.06
N GLY A 57 -14.10 18.43 -12.13
CA GLY A 57 -13.50 18.64 -13.44
C GLY A 57 -13.93 17.57 -14.44
N ASN A 58 -13.56 17.76 -15.70
CA ASN A 58 -14.03 16.93 -16.82
C ASN A 58 -13.24 15.62 -16.99
N SER A 59 -12.25 15.35 -16.13
CA SER A 59 -11.38 14.20 -16.27
C SER A 59 -10.78 13.79 -14.93
N ARG A 60 -10.63 12.47 -14.73
CA ARG A 60 -9.85 11.91 -13.62
C ARG A 60 -8.38 12.36 -13.64
N HIS A 61 -7.92 12.92 -14.74
CA HIS A 61 -6.57 13.45 -14.92
C HIS A 61 -6.45 14.94 -14.59
N ASP A 62 -7.57 15.63 -14.28
CA ASP A 62 -7.51 17.01 -13.80
C ASP A 62 -6.97 17.03 -12.37
N LEU A 63 -5.67 17.28 -12.26
CA LEU A 63 -4.95 17.31 -10.98
C LEU A 63 -5.17 18.62 -10.22
N THR A 64 -5.82 19.61 -10.81
CA THR A 64 -6.03 20.91 -10.18
C THR A 64 -7.30 20.96 -9.34
N HIS A 65 -8.29 20.14 -9.67
CA HIS A 65 -9.60 20.12 -9.05
C HIS A 65 -9.91 18.74 -8.46
N GLY A 66 -10.68 18.77 -7.40
CA GLY A 66 -11.24 17.59 -6.78
C GLY A 66 -10.39 16.96 -5.70
N CYS A 67 -11.05 16.12 -4.97
CA CYS A 67 -10.46 15.23 -4.02
C CYS A 67 -11.02 13.83 -4.19
N TYR A 68 -10.27 12.90 -3.73
CA TYR A 68 -10.63 11.51 -3.73
C TYR A 68 -10.48 11.00 -2.30
N VAL A 69 -11.56 10.53 -1.75
CA VAL A 69 -11.57 9.90 -0.43
C VAL A 69 -12.13 8.51 -0.60
N THR A 70 -11.32 7.50 -0.39
CA THR A 70 -11.82 6.15 -0.19
C THR A 70 -11.94 5.89 1.29
N GLY A 71 -13.08 5.36 1.66
CA GLY A 71 -13.35 4.90 3.00
C GLY A 71 -13.33 3.40 3.09
N VAL A 72 -13.72 2.90 4.24
CA VAL A 72 -14.09 1.51 4.44
C VAL A 72 -15.52 1.33 3.93
N ASP A 73 -15.72 0.32 3.10
CA ASP A 73 -17.07 -0.11 2.75
C ASP A 73 -17.62 -0.97 3.88
N GLU A 74 -18.54 -0.41 4.66
CA GLU A 74 -19.12 -1.09 5.82
C GLU A 74 -19.84 -2.41 5.46
N LYS A 75 -20.31 -2.56 4.21
CA LYS A 75 -20.92 -3.82 3.75
C LYS A 75 -19.92 -4.95 3.64
N LEU A 76 -18.65 -4.65 3.37
CA LEU A 76 -17.60 -5.67 3.35
C LEU A 76 -17.27 -6.20 4.74
N LEU A 77 -17.55 -5.43 5.79
CA LEU A 77 -17.41 -5.90 7.17
C LEU A 77 -18.53 -6.87 7.58
N HIS A 78 -19.62 -6.94 6.80
CA HIS A 78 -20.75 -7.81 7.02
C HIS A 78 -21.07 -8.59 5.73
N PRO A 79 -20.21 -9.57 5.35
CA PRO A 79 -20.35 -10.29 4.09
C PRO A 79 -21.64 -11.09 4.04
N GLU A 80 -22.24 -11.13 2.83
CA GLU A 80 -23.39 -11.97 2.53
C GLU A 80 -22.95 -13.30 1.93
N GLU A 81 -23.70 -14.36 2.20
CA GLU A 81 -23.47 -15.67 1.60
C GLU A 81 -23.59 -15.63 0.06
N ASN A 82 -22.89 -16.54 -0.60
CA ASN A 82 -22.91 -16.71 -2.06
C ASN A 82 -22.61 -15.39 -2.82
N THR A 83 -21.69 -14.60 -2.30
CA THR A 83 -21.31 -13.29 -2.87
C THR A 83 -19.85 -13.26 -3.28
N LEU A 84 -19.60 -12.90 -4.53
CA LEU A 84 -18.28 -12.59 -5.06
C LEU A 84 -17.95 -11.12 -4.77
N TYR A 85 -17.01 -10.90 -3.87
CA TYR A 85 -16.52 -9.58 -3.55
C TYR A 85 -15.35 -9.20 -4.45
N TRP A 86 -15.42 -7.99 -5.02
CA TRP A 86 -14.41 -7.45 -5.92
C TRP A 86 -14.04 -6.04 -5.50
N GLY A 87 -12.75 -5.80 -5.23
CA GLY A 87 -12.25 -4.48 -4.83
C GLY A 87 -10.77 -4.51 -4.48
N ASN A 88 -10.23 -3.36 -4.10
CA ASN A 88 -8.85 -3.25 -3.63
C ASN A 88 -8.69 -3.71 -2.18
N MET A 89 -9.71 -3.54 -1.35
CA MET A 89 -9.81 -3.98 0.04
C MET A 89 -8.55 -3.66 0.87
N GLN A 90 -7.98 -2.49 0.66
CA GLN A 90 -6.70 -2.10 1.25
C GLN A 90 -6.83 -1.45 2.63
N ALA A 91 -8.07 -1.16 3.08
CA ALA A 91 -8.27 -0.55 4.39
C ALA A 91 -7.92 -1.52 5.51
N GLU A 92 -7.06 -1.07 6.43
CA GLU A 92 -6.62 -1.86 7.58
C GLU A 92 -7.78 -2.43 8.41
N ARG A 93 -8.91 -1.72 8.50
CA ARG A 93 -10.13 -2.17 9.21
C ARG A 93 -10.69 -3.51 8.73
N TYR A 94 -10.45 -3.91 7.48
CA TYR A 94 -10.90 -5.20 6.97
C TYR A 94 -10.17 -6.38 7.57
N TYR A 95 -8.95 -6.17 8.11
CA TYR A 95 -8.07 -7.28 8.47
C TYR A 95 -7.17 -7.05 9.69
N ILE A 96 -7.21 -5.88 10.34
CA ILE A 96 -6.31 -5.58 11.46
C ILE A 96 -6.45 -6.57 12.62
N ARG A 97 -7.66 -7.10 12.85
CA ARG A 97 -7.93 -8.08 13.90
C ARG A 97 -7.24 -9.43 13.67
N HIS A 98 -6.88 -9.71 12.42
CA HIS A 98 -6.21 -10.93 12.00
C HIS A 98 -4.75 -10.70 11.63
N LYS A 99 -4.13 -9.69 12.21
CA LYS A 99 -2.75 -9.31 11.83
C LYS A 99 -1.76 -10.44 12.04
N GLU A 100 -1.89 -11.19 13.12
CA GLU A 100 -0.99 -12.30 13.44
C GLU A 100 -1.24 -13.50 12.50
N GLU A 101 -2.50 -13.83 12.22
CA GLU A 101 -2.86 -14.87 11.25
C GLU A 101 -2.37 -14.50 9.85
N ILE A 102 -2.51 -13.23 9.44
CA ILE A 102 -2.02 -12.74 8.14
C ILE A 102 -0.49 -12.88 8.07
N ARG A 103 0.23 -12.65 9.16
CA ARG A 103 1.68 -12.86 9.21
C ARG A 103 2.05 -14.31 8.92
N GLU A 104 1.29 -15.26 9.47
CA GLU A 104 1.51 -16.69 9.21
C GLU A 104 1.10 -17.05 7.76
N TRP A 105 -0.05 -16.57 7.28
CA TRP A 105 -0.50 -16.86 5.91
C TRP A 105 0.42 -16.28 4.84
N LEU A 106 1.02 -15.12 5.10
CA LEU A 106 1.94 -14.44 4.19
C LEU A 106 3.41 -14.65 4.60
N LYS A 107 3.69 -15.75 5.28
CA LYS A 107 5.05 -16.11 5.65
C LYS A 107 5.87 -16.44 4.42
N VAL A 108 6.99 -15.76 4.29
CA VAL A 108 7.96 -16.06 3.23
C VAL A 108 8.67 -17.37 3.56
N LYS A 109 8.77 -18.28 2.57
CA LYS A 109 9.53 -19.53 2.72
C LYS A 109 10.99 -19.24 3.04
N GLU A 110 11.63 -20.10 3.81
CA GLU A 110 12.96 -19.86 4.35
C GLU A 110 14.00 -19.63 3.25
N GLU A 111 13.91 -20.37 2.14
CA GLU A 111 14.81 -20.24 0.99
C GLU A 111 14.72 -18.90 0.25
N TYR A 112 13.62 -18.15 0.46
CA TYR A 112 13.40 -16.82 -0.14
C TYR A 112 13.50 -15.68 0.89
N ASP A 113 13.66 -16.00 2.19
CA ASP A 113 13.65 -15.01 3.27
C ASP A 113 14.99 -14.30 3.39
N CYS A 114 15.18 -13.24 2.64
CA CYS A 114 16.42 -12.44 2.58
C CYS A 114 16.55 -11.51 3.78
N LYS A 115 17.46 -11.83 4.70
CA LYS A 115 17.79 -11.01 5.89
C LYS A 115 19.09 -10.21 5.74
N GLU A 116 19.79 -10.34 4.63
CA GLU A 116 21.09 -9.71 4.36
C GLU A 116 21.07 -8.19 4.60
N PHE A 117 19.96 -7.54 4.26
CA PHE A 117 19.81 -6.08 4.33
C PHE A 117 19.10 -5.60 5.61
N SER A 118 18.87 -6.48 6.60
CA SER A 118 18.26 -6.12 7.90
C SER A 118 19.30 -5.55 8.86
N ARG A 119 19.89 -4.40 8.51
CA ARG A 119 20.91 -3.71 9.32
C ARG A 119 20.32 -2.57 10.14
N ASP A 120 20.91 -2.28 11.31
CA ASP A 120 20.42 -1.28 12.26
C ASP A 120 20.45 0.16 11.73
N ASN A 121 21.33 0.44 10.77
CA ASN A 121 21.49 1.76 10.19
C ASN A 121 21.09 1.83 8.71
N LEU A 122 20.39 0.83 8.17
CA LEU A 122 19.96 0.81 6.78
C LEU A 122 18.45 1.09 6.65
N CYS A 123 18.13 2.12 5.90
CA CYS A 123 16.78 2.43 5.46
C CYS A 123 16.58 1.95 4.02
N ILE A 124 15.57 1.12 3.82
CA ILE A 124 15.15 0.68 2.48
C ILE A 124 14.15 1.69 1.92
N LEU A 125 14.45 2.24 0.77
CA LEU A 125 13.57 3.09 -0.02
C LEU A 125 12.89 2.22 -1.08
N HIS A 126 11.57 2.15 -1.06
CA HIS A 126 10.84 1.47 -2.12
C HIS A 126 10.29 2.51 -3.11
N LEU A 127 10.92 2.61 -4.28
CA LEU A 127 10.52 3.50 -5.37
C LEU A 127 9.69 2.73 -6.40
N ARG A 128 8.47 3.18 -6.65
CA ARG A 128 7.67 2.72 -7.79
C ARG A 128 7.84 3.72 -8.93
N CYS A 129 8.41 3.26 -10.03
CA CYS A 129 8.70 4.05 -11.22
C CYS A 129 7.90 3.51 -12.42
N SER A 130 8.53 3.05 -13.47
CA SER A 130 7.97 2.41 -14.67
C SER A 130 6.56 2.87 -15.04
N ASP A 131 5.56 2.07 -14.70
CA ASP A 131 4.14 2.29 -14.95
C ASP A 131 3.57 3.58 -14.33
N TYR A 132 4.23 4.12 -13.29
CA TYR A 132 3.82 5.38 -12.65
C TYR A 132 4.33 6.61 -13.40
N LEU A 133 5.30 6.48 -14.29
CA LEU A 133 5.78 7.60 -15.11
C LEU A 133 4.68 8.21 -15.98
N ASP A 134 3.79 7.36 -16.49
CA ASP A 134 2.63 7.76 -17.30
C ASP A 134 1.41 8.16 -16.45
N CYS A 135 1.56 8.14 -15.12
CA CYS A 135 0.49 8.45 -14.17
C CYS A 135 0.94 9.56 -13.19
N PRO A 136 0.91 10.84 -13.61
CA PRO A 136 1.45 11.97 -12.81
C PRO A 136 0.83 12.10 -11.42
N GLU A 137 -0.37 11.60 -11.23
CA GLU A 137 -1.07 11.59 -9.94
C GLU A 137 -0.51 10.56 -8.96
N LEU A 138 0.10 9.49 -9.46
CA LEU A 138 0.71 8.43 -8.65
C LEU A 138 2.22 8.61 -8.50
N TYR A 139 2.88 9.19 -9.51
CA TYR A 139 4.32 9.31 -9.52
C TYR A 139 4.85 10.23 -8.41
N ILE A 140 5.69 9.69 -7.54
CA ILE A 140 6.30 10.42 -6.42
C ILE A 140 7.58 11.11 -6.87
N ARG A 141 7.60 12.45 -6.80
CA ARG A 141 8.72 13.27 -7.26
C ARG A 141 9.92 13.26 -6.30
N LYS A 142 11.09 13.58 -6.83
CA LYS A 142 12.37 13.67 -6.10
C LYS A 142 12.28 14.36 -4.74
N LYS A 143 11.49 15.44 -4.64
CA LYS A 143 11.37 16.22 -3.39
C LYS A 143 10.94 15.36 -2.20
N TYR A 144 9.94 14.47 -2.39
CA TYR A 144 9.48 13.58 -1.33
C TYR A 144 10.61 12.71 -0.79
N TRP A 145 11.38 12.09 -1.67
CA TRP A 145 12.50 11.22 -1.30
C TRP A 145 13.58 11.97 -0.56
N MET A 146 13.96 13.17 -1.04
CA MET A 146 14.97 13.99 -0.38
C MET A 146 14.52 14.47 1.01
N ASP A 147 13.27 14.81 1.17
CA ASP A 147 12.69 15.18 2.46
C ASP A 147 12.66 13.97 3.40
N GLY A 148 12.23 12.79 2.91
CA GLY A 148 12.20 11.55 3.67
C GLY A 148 13.58 11.11 4.15
N ILE A 149 14.60 11.19 3.28
CA ILE A 149 15.99 10.91 3.64
C ILE A 149 16.45 11.86 4.77
N ARG A 150 16.12 13.15 4.67
CA ARG A 150 16.45 14.11 5.76
C ARG A 150 15.73 13.76 7.06
N ASN A 151 14.48 13.35 6.99
CA ASN A 151 13.70 12.94 8.15
C ASN A 151 14.26 11.67 8.79
N MET A 152 14.63 10.66 8.00
CA MET A 152 15.29 9.44 8.49
C MET A 152 16.64 9.75 9.16
N LYS A 153 17.45 10.65 8.58
CA LYS A 153 18.72 11.09 9.19
C LYS A 153 18.56 11.87 10.49
N LYS A 154 17.42 12.51 10.73
CA LYS A 154 17.13 13.13 12.06
C LYS A 154 16.91 12.05 13.13
N LEU A 155 16.35 10.90 12.78
CA LEU A 155 16.20 9.79 13.70
C LEU A 155 17.54 9.13 14.00
N ARG A 156 18.34 8.98 12.94
CA ARG A 156 19.62 8.30 13.01
C ARG A 156 20.62 8.96 12.03
N PRO A 157 21.59 9.75 12.52
CA PRO A 157 22.54 10.50 11.67
C PRO A 157 23.40 9.61 10.77
N ASP A 158 23.76 8.40 11.22
CA ASP A 158 24.54 7.40 10.48
C ASP A 158 23.71 6.53 9.53
N MET A 159 22.46 6.91 9.24
CA MET A 159 21.58 6.17 8.36
C MET A 159 22.14 6.06 6.96
N GLU A 160 22.27 4.84 6.49
CA GLU A 160 22.54 4.46 5.11
C GLU A 160 21.23 4.21 4.34
N PHE A 161 21.30 4.26 3.02
CA PHE A 161 20.12 4.10 2.18
C PHE A 161 20.37 3.14 1.03
N MET A 162 19.37 2.33 0.71
CA MET A 162 19.34 1.45 -0.45
C MET A 162 17.96 1.50 -1.08
N ILE A 163 17.89 1.47 -2.40
CA ILE A 163 16.64 1.54 -3.16
C ILE A 163 16.28 0.16 -3.67
N ILE A 164 15.04 -0.25 -3.43
CA ILE A 164 14.35 -1.34 -4.12
C ILE A 164 13.34 -0.71 -5.08
N THR A 165 13.36 -1.09 -6.34
CA THR A 165 12.58 -0.43 -7.38
C THR A 165 12.29 -1.37 -8.55
N ASN A 166 11.24 -1.08 -9.31
CA ASN A 166 10.94 -1.74 -10.58
C ASN A 166 11.64 -1.07 -11.80
N ASP A 167 12.42 0.01 -11.58
CA ASP A 167 13.17 0.70 -12.61
C ASP A 167 14.44 1.35 -12.01
N VAL A 168 15.55 0.63 -12.11
CA VAL A 168 16.86 1.05 -11.57
C VAL A 168 17.38 2.33 -12.25
N LYS A 169 17.13 2.48 -13.56
CA LYS A 169 17.61 3.62 -14.32
C LYS A 169 16.91 4.91 -13.84
N GLU A 170 15.60 4.86 -13.71
CA GLU A 170 14.82 6.00 -13.24
C GLU A 170 15.11 6.31 -11.78
N ALA A 171 15.19 5.29 -10.92
CA ALA A 171 15.55 5.46 -9.51
C ALA A 171 16.91 6.15 -9.33
N SER A 172 17.91 5.74 -10.11
CA SER A 172 19.25 6.36 -10.11
C SER A 172 19.23 7.81 -10.64
N ARG A 173 18.31 8.14 -11.56
CA ARG A 173 18.10 9.51 -12.03
C ARG A 173 17.47 10.39 -10.94
N ILE A 174 16.51 9.84 -10.18
CA ILE A 174 15.86 10.56 -9.07
C ILE A 174 16.82 10.79 -7.91
N LEU A 175 17.54 9.74 -7.50
CA LEU A 175 18.41 9.72 -6.33
C LEU A 175 19.81 9.23 -6.69
N PRO A 176 20.60 10.03 -7.42
CA PRO A 176 21.96 9.65 -7.79
C PRO A 176 22.83 9.42 -6.54
N GLY A 177 23.65 8.38 -6.58
CA GLY A 177 24.59 8.05 -5.50
C GLY A 177 24.00 7.14 -4.41
N ILE A 178 22.71 6.79 -4.47
CA ILE A 178 22.12 5.75 -3.62
C ILE A 178 22.05 4.45 -4.43
N PRO A 179 22.61 3.33 -3.93
CA PRO A 179 22.51 2.04 -4.61
C PRO A 179 21.06 1.64 -4.85
N ALA A 180 20.74 1.29 -6.10
CA ALA A 180 19.38 0.90 -6.52
C ALA A 180 19.39 -0.49 -7.13
N TYR A 181 18.41 -1.31 -6.76
CA TYR A 181 18.30 -2.70 -7.16
C TYR A 181 16.88 -3.04 -7.59
N ASN A 182 16.80 -3.95 -8.54
CA ASN A 182 15.60 -4.66 -8.96
C ASN A 182 15.99 -6.14 -9.01
N PHE A 183 15.75 -6.84 -7.92
CA PHE A 183 15.99 -8.27 -7.84
C PHE A 183 14.80 -9.06 -8.41
N ASP A 184 14.61 -10.29 -8.01
CA ASP A 184 13.36 -10.99 -8.24
C ASP A 184 12.29 -10.57 -7.21
N LEU A 185 11.04 -10.96 -7.50
CA LEU A 185 9.87 -10.58 -6.71
C LEU A 185 9.99 -11.00 -5.23
N ALA A 186 10.49 -12.22 -4.98
CA ALA A 186 10.63 -12.78 -3.65
C ALA A 186 11.67 -12.00 -2.83
N LYS A 187 12.82 -11.72 -3.44
CA LYS A 187 13.91 -11.00 -2.77
C LYS A 187 13.52 -9.56 -2.47
N ASP A 188 12.90 -8.84 -3.42
CA ASP A 188 12.43 -7.47 -3.20
C ASP A 188 11.38 -7.40 -2.08
N TYR A 189 10.42 -8.34 -2.09
CA TYR A 189 9.41 -8.44 -1.03
C TYR A 189 10.04 -8.72 0.34
N SER A 190 10.94 -9.70 0.40
CA SER A 190 11.60 -10.12 1.63
C SER A 190 12.52 -9.04 2.20
N ILE A 191 13.23 -8.29 1.36
CA ILE A 191 14.06 -7.15 1.80
C ILE A 191 13.18 -6.10 2.48
N ILE A 192 12.03 -5.74 1.89
CA ILE A 192 11.10 -4.78 2.49
C ILE A 192 10.55 -5.30 3.82
N LYS A 193 10.15 -6.59 3.86
CA LYS A 193 9.61 -7.23 5.07
C LYS A 193 10.61 -7.24 6.24
N ASN A 194 11.89 -7.47 5.94
CA ASN A 194 12.95 -7.60 6.96
C ASN A 194 13.67 -6.27 7.27
N ALA A 195 13.31 -5.18 6.61
CA ALA A 195 13.90 -3.87 6.85
C ALA A 195 13.56 -3.34 8.26
N LYS A 196 14.49 -2.61 8.88
CA LYS A 196 14.23 -1.90 10.14
C LYS A 196 13.68 -0.50 9.91
N TYR A 197 14.06 0.14 8.84
CA TYR A 197 13.59 1.47 8.45
C TYR A 197 13.11 1.46 7.02
N LEU A 198 11.93 2.02 6.78
CA LEU A 198 11.29 2.04 5.47
C LEU A 198 10.88 3.47 5.07
N LEU A 199 11.22 3.86 3.85
CA LEU A 199 10.66 5.03 3.18
C LEU A 199 9.95 4.54 1.91
N LEU A 200 8.63 4.56 1.93
CA LEU A 200 7.79 3.89 0.94
C LEU A 200 7.23 4.85 -0.11
N ALA A 201 7.05 4.34 -1.33
CA ALA A 201 6.12 4.90 -2.30
C ALA A 201 4.67 4.51 -1.97
N ASN A 202 3.73 5.07 -2.68
CA ASN A 202 2.31 4.71 -2.71
C ASN A 202 2.09 3.42 -3.53
N SER A 203 2.58 2.29 -3.03
CA SER A 203 2.50 1.01 -3.73
C SER A 203 2.07 -0.11 -2.79
N SER A 204 0.98 -0.80 -3.15
CA SER A 204 0.49 -1.97 -2.40
C SER A 204 1.53 -3.08 -2.27
N PHE A 205 2.42 -3.22 -3.25
CA PHE A 205 3.52 -4.18 -3.18
C PHE A 205 4.40 -3.99 -1.95
N ALA A 206 4.65 -2.74 -1.52
CA ALA A 206 5.47 -2.47 -0.36
C ALA A 206 4.69 -2.43 0.97
N TYR A 207 3.38 -2.19 0.91
CA TYR A 207 2.57 -2.03 2.11
C TYR A 207 2.37 -3.35 2.85
N PHE A 208 2.06 -4.44 2.17
CA PHE A 208 1.85 -5.74 2.83
C PHE A 208 3.10 -6.30 3.50
N PRO A 209 4.28 -6.33 2.87
CA PRO A 209 5.49 -6.76 3.57
C PRO A 209 5.83 -5.86 4.75
N ALA A 210 5.60 -4.55 4.66
CA ALA A 210 5.78 -3.63 5.76
C ALA A 210 4.76 -3.86 6.90
N PHE A 211 3.49 -4.11 6.56
CA PHE A 211 2.41 -4.41 7.51
C PHE A 211 2.66 -5.72 8.29
N THR A 212 3.13 -6.75 7.60
CA THR A 212 3.39 -8.07 8.19
C THR A 212 4.77 -8.18 8.84
N SER A 213 5.62 -7.17 8.71
CA SER A 213 6.96 -7.14 9.30
C SER A 213 6.92 -7.25 10.82
N THR A 214 7.86 -8.03 11.37
CA THR A 214 8.14 -8.11 12.80
C THR A 214 9.45 -7.41 13.19
N THR A 215 10.17 -6.88 12.20
CA THR A 215 11.49 -6.23 12.35
C THR A 215 11.46 -4.74 12.19
N VAL A 216 10.49 -4.21 11.48
CA VAL A 216 10.38 -2.79 11.18
C VAL A 216 10.19 -1.96 12.46
N GLN A 217 10.98 -0.90 12.58
CA GLN A 217 10.97 0.03 13.71
C GLN A 217 10.37 1.38 13.33
N TYR A 218 10.52 1.81 12.08
CA TYR A 218 10.01 3.09 11.64
C TYR A 218 9.70 3.09 10.14
N ILE A 219 8.53 3.58 9.80
CA ILE A 219 8.05 3.68 8.42
C ILE A 219 7.65 5.11 8.13
N ILE A 220 8.09 5.65 6.99
CA ILE A 220 7.52 6.84 6.37
C ILE A 220 6.85 6.44 5.06
N ALA A 221 5.56 6.75 4.91
CA ALA A 221 4.80 6.60 3.69
C ALA A 221 4.28 7.96 3.18
N PRO A 222 3.87 8.10 1.92
CA PRO A 222 3.29 9.36 1.44
C PRO A 222 1.92 9.61 2.07
N LYS A 223 1.70 10.81 2.60
CA LYS A 223 0.47 11.21 3.28
C LYS A 223 -0.76 11.12 2.36
N TYR A 224 -0.55 11.35 1.08
CA TYR A 224 -1.59 11.24 0.06
C TYR A 224 -1.22 10.15 -0.93
N TRP A 225 -2.01 9.11 -1.02
CA TRP A 225 -1.72 7.97 -1.89
C TRP A 225 -1.57 8.39 -3.35
N ALA A 226 -2.54 9.12 -3.87
CA ALA A 226 -2.42 9.75 -5.17
C ALA A 226 -2.41 11.27 -5.03
N ARG A 227 -1.96 11.96 -6.06
CA ARG A 227 -1.91 13.44 -6.08
C ARG A 227 -1.02 14.06 -4.99
N HIS A 228 -0.08 13.29 -4.44
CA HIS A 228 0.82 13.76 -3.39
C HIS A 228 1.55 15.05 -3.77
N ASN A 229 1.84 15.25 -5.05
CA ASN A 229 2.58 16.43 -5.53
C ASN A 229 1.72 17.70 -5.67
N VAL A 230 0.41 17.59 -5.78
CA VAL A 230 -0.47 18.68 -6.22
C VAL A 230 -1.64 18.97 -5.30
N SER A 231 -1.99 18.06 -4.41
CA SER A 231 -3.20 18.18 -3.60
C SER A 231 -2.92 18.36 -2.12
N ASN A 232 -3.77 19.11 -1.45
CA ASN A 232 -3.92 19.10 0.01
C ASN A 232 -5.07 18.19 0.43
N GLY A 233 -5.79 17.59 -0.51
CA GLY A 233 -6.89 16.68 -0.27
C GLY A 233 -6.42 15.25 -0.10
N TYR A 234 -7.34 14.41 0.34
CA TYR A 234 -7.12 12.99 0.52
C TYR A 234 -7.54 12.24 -0.74
N TRP A 235 -6.67 11.35 -1.18
CA TRP A 235 -6.97 10.37 -2.21
C TRP A 235 -6.72 8.98 -1.64
N ALA A 236 -7.74 8.15 -1.56
CA ALA A 236 -7.67 6.79 -1.02
C ALA A 236 -7.05 6.71 0.39
N SER A 237 -7.21 7.74 1.21
CA SER A 237 -6.42 7.92 2.42
C SER A 237 -6.75 6.93 3.53
N GLU A 238 -8.02 6.61 3.77
CA GLU A 238 -8.38 5.66 4.83
C GLU A 238 -7.85 4.26 4.51
N GLN A 239 -7.82 3.88 3.23
CA GLN A 239 -7.26 2.62 2.78
C GLN A 239 -5.74 2.53 2.94
N ASN A 240 -5.06 3.62 3.22
CA ASN A 240 -3.60 3.68 3.24
C ASN A 240 -3.04 4.22 4.56
N ILE A 241 -3.90 4.43 5.57
CA ILE A 241 -3.47 4.88 6.89
C ILE A 241 -3.43 3.66 7.82
N TYR A 242 -2.21 3.15 8.04
CA TYR A 242 -1.93 2.00 8.88
C TYR A 242 -1.47 2.42 10.27
N GLU A 243 -1.90 1.70 11.28
CA GLU A 243 -1.55 1.96 12.68
C GLU A 243 -0.03 1.91 12.90
N GLY A 244 0.48 2.88 13.63
CA GLY A 244 1.90 2.97 13.98
C GLY A 244 2.81 3.46 12.84
N TRP A 245 2.27 3.75 11.66
CA TRP A 245 3.06 4.31 10.56
C TRP A 245 3.11 5.84 10.62
N HIS A 246 4.12 6.41 9.94
CA HIS A 246 4.28 7.84 9.77
C HIS A 246 4.05 8.23 8.32
N TYR A 247 3.53 9.43 8.12
CA TYR A 247 3.10 9.91 6.82
C TYR A 247 3.70 11.27 6.51
N GLN A 248 4.43 11.36 5.41
CA GLN A 248 5.07 12.59 5.00
C GLN A 248 4.21 13.32 3.96
N ASP A 249 3.95 14.61 4.20
CA ASP A 249 3.29 15.48 3.24
C ASP A 249 4.24 16.00 2.16
N ARG A 250 3.71 16.73 1.17
CA ARG A 250 4.50 17.32 0.09
C ARG A 250 5.47 18.41 0.53
N LYS A 251 5.34 18.93 1.76
CA LYS A 251 6.26 19.92 2.34
C LYS A 251 7.38 19.26 3.15
N GLY A 252 7.32 17.96 3.35
CA GLY A 252 8.28 17.19 4.11
C GLY A 252 7.98 17.10 5.59
N LYS A 253 6.80 17.59 6.04
CA LYS A 253 6.34 17.40 7.42
C LYS A 253 5.86 15.96 7.60
N VAL A 254 6.24 15.35 8.72
CA VAL A 254 5.85 13.99 9.10
C VAL A 254 4.72 14.05 10.12
N PHE A 255 3.75 13.17 9.97
CA PHE A 255 2.56 13.02 10.80
C PHE A 255 2.46 11.57 11.28
N THR A 256 1.85 11.34 12.42
CA THR A 256 1.47 9.98 12.85
C THR A 256 0.22 9.50 12.13
N SER A 257 -0.06 8.20 12.21
CA SER A 257 -1.31 7.63 11.67
C SER A 257 -2.55 8.23 12.34
N GLU A 258 -2.49 8.50 13.65
CA GLU A 258 -3.57 9.11 14.43
C GLU A 258 -3.85 10.56 13.99
N GLU A 259 -2.78 11.34 13.76
CA GLU A 259 -2.92 12.69 13.20
C GLU A 259 -3.58 12.66 11.83
N CYS A 260 -3.16 11.72 10.96
CA CYS A 260 -3.75 11.55 9.63
C CYS A 260 -5.22 11.14 9.71
N ARG A 261 -5.59 10.21 10.59
CA ARG A 261 -6.99 9.79 10.79
C ARG A 261 -7.87 10.94 11.29
N ARG A 262 -7.37 11.74 12.25
CA ARG A 262 -8.08 12.92 12.75
C ARG A 262 -8.31 13.95 11.65
N GLU A 263 -7.26 14.32 10.92
CA GLU A 263 -7.39 15.24 9.78
C GLU A 263 -8.35 14.74 8.71
N LEU A 264 -8.34 13.44 8.43
CA LEU A 264 -9.28 12.83 7.49
C LEU A 264 -10.71 12.97 7.95
N GLN A 265 -10.98 12.75 9.24
CA GLN A 265 -12.32 12.93 9.80
C GLN A 265 -12.79 14.38 9.73
N GLU A 266 -11.94 15.32 10.09
CA GLU A 266 -12.22 16.76 9.94
C GLU A 266 -12.49 17.12 8.47
N TYR A 267 -11.71 16.55 7.55
CA TYR A 267 -11.91 16.73 6.12
C TYR A 267 -13.28 16.19 5.66
N LYS A 268 -13.64 14.98 6.06
CA LYS A 268 -14.94 14.37 5.74
C LYS A 268 -16.12 15.22 6.26
N GLN A 269 -16.00 15.79 7.45
CA GLN A 269 -17.04 16.62 8.04
C GLN A 269 -17.21 17.98 7.36
N ASN A 270 -16.11 18.58 6.92
CA ASN A 270 -16.07 19.98 6.46
C ASN A 270 -15.99 20.13 4.94
N SER A 271 -15.57 19.09 4.21
CA SER A 271 -15.41 19.14 2.76
C SER A 271 -16.75 19.26 2.06
N VAL A 272 -16.89 20.27 1.23
CA VAL A 272 -18.05 20.41 0.32
C VAL A 272 -18.12 19.26 -0.69
N TYR A 273 -16.97 18.66 -1.01
CA TYR A 273 -16.86 17.57 -1.96
C TYR A 273 -17.33 16.24 -1.37
N TYR A 274 -17.01 15.99 -0.11
CA TYR A 274 -17.43 14.76 0.56
C TYR A 274 -18.92 14.73 0.89
N LYS A 275 -19.52 15.89 1.15
CA LYS A 275 -20.97 16.02 1.45
C LYS A 275 -21.89 15.62 0.29
N HIS A 276 -21.39 15.55 -0.92
CA HIS A 276 -22.16 15.12 -2.10
C HIS A 276 -22.19 13.59 -2.30
N LEU A 277 -21.53 12.83 -1.42
CA LEU A 277 -21.48 11.36 -1.47
C LEU A 277 -22.52 10.67 -0.55
N ASN A 278 -23.20 11.43 0.29
CA ASN A 278 -24.17 10.91 1.25
C ASN A 278 -25.62 11.16 0.76
#